data_ad7ec04cac230b90aa74a2c0d5d00f17
#
_entry.id   ad7ec04cac230b90aa74a2c0d5d00f17
#
_cell.length_a   1.000
_cell.length_b   1.000
_cell.length_c   1.000
_cell.angle_alpha   90.00
_cell.angle_beta   90.00
_cell.angle_gamma   90.00
#
_symmetry.space_group_name_H-M   'P 1'
#
loop_
_entity.id
_entity.type
_entity.pdbx_description
1 polymer ?
#
loop_
_entity_poly.entity_id
_entity_poly.type
_entity_poly.pdbx_seq_one_letter_code
_entity_poly.pdbx_strand_id
1 'polypeptide(L)'
;MADKTHFTMRSDFSNLSTIKYEGQKSKNPLTFKHYNAEERVEGRTMKELLRFSVVYWHTFRNRLADPFGVGTAIRPWDDGTDSVENAQNRARAALAVLEKLGAPWYAFHDRD
;
A
#
# COMPACT_ATOMS: atom_id res chain seq x y z
N MET A 1 21.63 -29.02 12.96
CA MET A 1 21.75 -27.57 12.67
C MET A 1 20.62 -27.19 11.74
N ALA A 2 19.61 -26.55 12.21
CA ALA A 2 18.55 -26.03 11.38
C ALA A 2 19.08 -24.82 10.63
N ASP A 3 19.12 -24.91 9.32
CA ASP A 3 19.39 -23.79 8.42
C ASP A 3 18.28 -22.75 8.67
N LYS A 4 18.65 -21.66 9.34
CA LYS A 4 17.81 -20.48 9.40
C LYS A 4 17.93 -19.81 8.04
N THR A 5 17.23 -20.34 7.04
CA THR A 5 16.92 -19.57 5.85
C THR A 5 16.21 -18.32 6.33
N HIS A 6 16.95 -17.25 6.43
CA HIS A 6 16.40 -15.91 6.55
C HIS A 6 15.48 -15.70 5.35
N PHE A 7 14.20 -15.96 5.54
CA PHE A 7 13.18 -15.48 4.65
C PHE A 7 13.19 -13.96 4.79
N THR A 8 14.07 -13.32 4.01
CA THR A 8 14.08 -11.87 3.90
C THR A 8 12.77 -11.51 3.20
N MET A 9 11.77 -11.18 3.98
CA MET A 9 10.51 -10.64 3.45
C MET A 9 10.86 -9.35 2.73
N ARG A 10 10.97 -9.43 1.42
CA ARG A 10 11.14 -8.26 0.58
C ARG A 10 9.80 -7.52 0.55
N SER A 11 9.64 -6.60 1.46
CA SER A 11 8.68 -5.49 1.30
C SER A 11 9.15 -4.50 0.23
N ASP A 12 9.93 -5.04 -0.71
CA ASP A 12 10.58 -4.28 -1.74
C ASP A 12 9.66 -4.23 -2.96
N PHE A 13 8.98 -3.11 -3.11
CA PHE A 13 8.19 -2.78 -4.29
C PHE A 13 9.04 -2.16 -5.40
N SER A 14 10.37 -2.35 -5.39
CA SER A 14 11.30 -1.77 -6.36
C SER A 14 10.97 -2.17 -7.80
N ASN A 15 10.42 -3.38 -8.00
CA ASN A 15 9.99 -3.86 -9.31
C ASN A 15 8.66 -3.26 -9.78
N LEU A 16 7.94 -2.57 -8.90
CA LEU A 16 6.70 -1.90 -9.23
C LEU A 16 6.98 -0.50 -9.74
N SER A 17 6.58 -0.22 -10.97
CA SER A 17 6.61 1.14 -11.50
C SER A 17 5.61 2.05 -10.78
N THR A 18 5.88 3.35 -10.76
CA THR A 18 4.90 4.34 -10.32
C THR A 18 3.60 4.18 -11.10
N ILE A 19 2.48 4.10 -10.37
CA ILE A 19 1.15 3.95 -10.97
C ILE A 19 0.72 5.31 -11.52
N LYS A 20 0.45 5.36 -12.82
CA LYS A 20 0.11 6.59 -13.54
C LYS A 20 -1.24 6.48 -14.23
N TYR A 21 -1.78 7.62 -14.61
CA TYR A 21 -2.94 7.66 -15.48
C TYR A 21 -2.54 7.25 -16.92
N GLU A 22 -3.26 6.29 -17.48
CA GLU A 22 -3.08 5.81 -18.85
C GLU A 22 -4.40 5.82 -19.66
N GLY A 23 -5.50 6.20 -19.03
CA GLY A 23 -6.81 6.23 -19.65
C GLY A 23 -7.53 4.89 -19.69
N GLN A 24 -8.80 4.94 -20.06
CA GLN A 24 -9.71 3.79 -19.99
C GLN A 24 -9.33 2.61 -20.88
N LYS A 25 -8.62 2.88 -21.99
CA LYS A 25 -8.23 1.86 -22.96
C LYS A 25 -6.96 1.09 -22.58
N SER A 26 -6.26 1.53 -21.53
CA SER A 26 -5.03 0.86 -21.07
C SER A 26 -5.31 -0.60 -20.72
N LYS A 27 -4.40 -1.47 -21.13
CA LYS A 27 -4.39 -2.90 -20.76
C LYS A 27 -3.54 -3.17 -19.53
N ASN A 28 -2.81 -2.16 -19.03
CA ASN A 28 -2.02 -2.26 -17.83
C ASN A 28 -2.93 -2.39 -16.59
N PRO A 29 -2.85 -3.48 -15.81
CA PRO A 29 -3.68 -3.66 -14.63
C PRO A 29 -3.29 -2.71 -13.48
N LEU A 30 -2.06 -2.16 -13.50
CA LEU A 30 -1.51 -1.27 -12.48
C LEU A 30 -1.45 0.17 -13.01
N THR A 31 -2.59 0.73 -13.32
CA THR A 31 -2.71 2.10 -13.81
C THR A 31 -4.03 2.74 -13.36
N PHE A 32 -4.06 4.05 -13.30
CA PHE A 32 -5.31 4.79 -13.15
C PHE A 32 -5.97 4.96 -14.50
N LYS A 33 -7.20 4.48 -14.63
CA LYS A 33 -7.96 4.55 -15.89
C LYS A 33 -8.90 5.77 -15.98
N HIS A 34 -9.26 6.30 -14.83
CA HIS A 34 -10.23 7.39 -14.73
C HIS A 34 -9.65 8.63 -14.01
N TYR A 35 -8.78 8.43 -13.05
CA TYR A 35 -8.16 9.52 -12.30
C TYR A 35 -6.90 10.01 -12.99
N ASN A 36 -6.94 11.25 -13.47
CA ASN A 36 -5.78 11.98 -14.00
C ASN A 36 -5.40 13.11 -13.04
N ALA A 37 -4.31 12.92 -12.30
CA ALA A 37 -3.85 13.88 -11.29
C ALA A 37 -3.59 15.29 -11.85
N GLU A 38 -3.19 15.38 -13.11
CA GLU A 38 -2.83 16.64 -13.77
C GLU A 38 -3.99 17.30 -14.52
N GLU A 39 -5.14 16.63 -14.62
CA GLU A 39 -6.34 17.24 -15.21
C GLU A 39 -6.75 18.48 -14.42
N ARG A 40 -7.14 19.53 -15.13
CA ARG A 40 -7.52 20.81 -14.52
C ARG A 40 -9.04 21.03 -14.60
N VAL A 41 -9.59 21.39 -13.45
CA VAL A 41 -10.98 21.82 -13.29
C VAL A 41 -10.96 23.19 -12.62
N GLU A 42 -11.53 24.18 -13.27
CA GLU A 42 -11.56 25.58 -12.77
C GLU A 42 -10.18 26.11 -12.34
N GLY A 43 -9.13 25.79 -13.10
CA GLY A 43 -7.76 26.24 -12.87
C GLY A 43 -6.97 25.45 -11.84
N ARG A 44 -7.58 24.48 -11.13
CA ARG A 44 -6.91 23.61 -10.16
C ARG A 44 -6.72 22.21 -10.71
N THR A 45 -5.63 21.56 -10.34
CA THR A 45 -5.40 20.16 -10.73
C THR A 45 -6.29 19.21 -9.93
N MET A 46 -6.56 18.05 -10.51
CA MET A 46 -7.36 17.02 -9.83
C MET A 46 -6.70 16.57 -8.52
N LYS A 47 -5.37 16.49 -8.46
CA LYS A 47 -4.65 16.15 -7.22
C LYS A 47 -4.77 17.21 -6.12
N GLU A 48 -4.99 18.47 -6.48
CA GLU A 48 -5.27 19.54 -5.52
C GLU A 48 -6.70 19.50 -4.99
N LEU A 49 -7.63 19.03 -5.82
CA LEU A 49 -9.05 18.91 -5.46
C LEU A 49 -9.33 17.63 -4.68
N LEU A 50 -8.76 16.51 -5.10
CA LEU A 50 -8.95 15.19 -4.52
C LEU A 50 -7.69 14.76 -3.77
N ARG A 51 -7.66 15.02 -2.47
CA ARG A 51 -6.54 14.65 -1.58
C ARG A 51 -6.73 13.24 -1.05
N PHE A 52 -6.18 12.26 -1.75
CA PHE A 52 -6.29 10.87 -1.32
C PHE A 52 -5.39 10.55 -0.13
N SER A 53 -5.94 9.75 0.78
CA SER A 53 -5.23 9.18 1.92
C SER A 53 -5.33 7.66 1.89
N VAL A 54 -4.29 6.97 2.30
CA VAL A 54 -4.29 5.52 2.50
C VAL A 54 -4.43 5.21 3.98
N VAL A 55 -5.39 4.36 4.32
CA VAL A 55 -5.58 3.89 5.69
C VAL A 55 -4.65 2.72 5.96
N TYR A 56 -3.73 2.88 6.90
CA TYR A 56 -2.68 1.91 7.20
C TYR A 56 -3.24 0.57 7.67
N TRP A 57 -4.14 0.58 8.67
CA TRP A 57 -4.67 -0.64 9.26
C TRP A 57 -5.39 -1.53 8.24
N HIS A 58 -6.30 -0.97 7.48
CA HIS A 58 -7.09 -1.74 6.51
C HIS A 58 -6.25 -2.35 5.40
N THR A 59 -5.20 -1.67 4.98
CA THR A 59 -4.40 -2.06 3.82
C THR A 59 -3.23 -2.95 4.20
N PHE A 60 -2.48 -2.59 5.24
CA PHE A 60 -1.18 -3.20 5.52
C PHE A 60 -1.19 -4.13 6.73
N ARG A 61 -2.08 -3.95 7.68
CA ARG A 61 -2.11 -4.72 8.92
C ARG A 61 -3.27 -5.69 9.02
N ASN A 62 -4.40 -5.38 8.42
CA ASN A 62 -5.59 -6.22 8.48
C ASN A 62 -5.36 -7.57 7.78
N ARG A 63 -5.65 -8.65 8.50
CA ARG A 63 -5.57 -10.04 8.00
C ARG A 63 -6.87 -10.58 7.47
N LEU A 64 -7.88 -9.74 7.27
CA LEU A 64 -9.22 -10.12 6.84
C LEU A 64 -9.90 -11.09 7.82
N ALA A 65 -9.67 -10.93 9.11
CA ALA A 65 -10.45 -11.61 10.14
C ALA A 65 -11.80 -10.90 10.32
N ASP A 66 -12.84 -11.69 10.55
CA ASP A 66 -14.19 -11.21 10.85
C ASP A 66 -14.85 -12.11 11.90
N PRO A 67 -16.12 -11.83 12.32
CA PRO A 67 -16.82 -12.66 13.29
C PRO A 67 -17.07 -14.11 12.85
N PHE A 68 -16.90 -14.42 11.58
CA PHE A 68 -17.15 -15.74 11.00
C PHE A 68 -15.90 -16.59 10.82
N GLY A 69 -14.71 -16.01 10.98
CA GLY A 69 -13.49 -16.77 10.83
C GLY A 69 -12.22 -15.99 11.12
N VAL A 70 -11.13 -16.76 11.24
CA VAL A 70 -9.78 -16.22 11.42
C VAL A 70 -9.28 -15.53 10.16
N GLY A 71 -8.28 -14.69 10.31
CA GLY A 71 -7.65 -13.98 9.19
C GLY A 71 -7.07 -14.94 8.17
N THR A 72 -7.35 -14.69 6.90
CA THR A 72 -6.92 -15.51 5.75
C THR A 72 -5.89 -14.80 4.87
N ALA A 73 -5.72 -13.49 5.04
CA ALA A 73 -4.75 -12.74 4.25
C ALA A 73 -3.34 -12.94 4.79
N ILE A 74 -2.44 -13.40 3.90
CA ILE A 74 -1.01 -13.45 4.15
C ILE A 74 -0.39 -12.19 3.54
N ARG A 75 0.30 -11.42 4.38
CA ARG A 75 0.97 -10.20 3.95
C ARG A 75 2.48 -10.46 3.87
N PRO A 76 3.13 -10.28 2.70
CA PRO A 76 4.57 -10.56 2.56
C PRO A 76 5.47 -9.72 3.47
N TRP A 77 4.97 -8.60 3.97
CA TRP A 77 5.68 -7.67 4.86
C TRP A 77 5.35 -7.87 6.34
N ASP A 78 4.58 -8.88 6.71
CA ASP A 78 4.14 -9.14 8.07
C ASP A 78 4.38 -10.63 8.42
N ASP A 79 5.33 -10.88 9.32
CA ASP A 79 5.66 -12.23 9.79
C ASP A 79 4.77 -12.75 10.93
N GLY A 80 3.83 -11.91 11.37
CA GLY A 80 2.88 -12.23 12.42
C GLY A 80 3.40 -12.04 13.84
N THR A 81 4.66 -11.64 14.02
CA THR A 81 5.24 -11.39 15.34
C THR A 81 4.90 -9.98 15.84
N ASP A 82 5.01 -9.78 17.15
CA ASP A 82 4.88 -8.47 17.81
C ASP A 82 6.25 -7.81 18.04
N SER A 83 7.17 -8.00 17.10
CA SER A 83 8.50 -7.43 17.15
C SER A 83 8.53 -6.01 16.54
N VAL A 84 9.46 -5.19 17.02
CA VAL A 84 9.73 -3.86 16.43
C VAL A 84 10.18 -3.99 14.98
N GLU A 85 10.96 -5.01 14.65
CA GLU A 85 11.41 -5.28 13.29
C GLU A 85 10.21 -5.53 12.35
N ASN A 86 9.26 -6.34 12.77
CA ASN A 86 8.04 -6.59 11.98
C ASN A 86 7.21 -5.31 11.81
N ALA A 87 7.08 -4.49 12.85
CA ALA A 87 6.40 -3.19 12.76
C ALA A 87 7.10 -2.26 11.77
N GLN A 88 8.42 -2.21 11.77
CA GLN A 88 9.20 -1.43 10.80
C GLN A 88 9.03 -1.94 9.37
N ASN A 89 8.97 -3.26 9.17
CA ASN A 89 8.74 -3.85 7.84
C ASN A 89 7.36 -3.46 7.29
N ARG A 90 6.33 -3.50 8.11
CA ARG A 90 5.00 -3.01 7.74
C ARG A 90 5.00 -1.54 7.34
N ALA A 91 5.65 -0.70 8.14
CA ALA A 91 5.74 0.73 7.87
C ALA A 91 6.49 1.02 6.55
N ARG A 92 7.62 0.35 6.31
CA ARG A 92 8.38 0.47 5.05
C ARG A 92 7.54 0.06 3.84
N ALA A 93 6.80 -1.05 3.95
CA ALA A 93 5.90 -1.50 2.90
C ALA A 93 4.82 -0.46 2.60
N ALA A 94 4.20 0.11 3.63
CA ALA A 94 3.18 1.13 3.48
C ALA A 94 3.73 2.38 2.76
N LEU A 95 4.85 2.91 3.22
CA LEU A 95 5.46 4.10 2.61
C LEU A 95 5.85 3.86 1.15
N ALA A 96 6.42 2.69 0.84
CA ALA A 96 6.76 2.32 -0.52
C ALA A 96 5.53 2.27 -1.45
N VAL A 97 4.42 1.73 -0.99
CA VAL A 97 3.17 1.68 -1.77
C VAL A 97 2.57 3.07 -1.94
N LEU A 98 2.56 3.90 -0.89
CA LEU A 98 2.08 5.28 -1.00
C LEU A 98 2.86 6.07 -2.06
N GLU A 99 4.17 5.91 -2.09
CA GLU A 99 5.02 6.54 -3.10
C GLU A 99 4.65 6.08 -4.52
N LYS A 100 4.45 4.78 -4.72
CA LYS A 100 4.05 4.23 -6.03
C LYS A 100 2.66 4.67 -6.48
N LEU A 101 1.73 4.83 -5.53
CA LEU A 101 0.38 5.35 -5.80
C LEU A 101 0.36 6.86 -6.03
N GLY A 102 1.36 7.58 -5.54
CA GLY A 102 1.34 9.04 -5.49
C GLY A 102 0.33 9.57 -4.45
N ALA A 103 0.03 8.79 -3.41
CA ALA A 103 -0.84 9.22 -2.32
C ALA A 103 -0.03 10.03 -1.28
N PRO A 104 -0.29 11.34 -1.11
CA PRO A 104 0.52 12.18 -0.25
C PRO A 104 0.18 12.06 1.23
N TRP A 105 -0.91 11.39 1.56
CA TRP A 105 -1.45 11.32 2.92
C TRP A 105 -1.66 9.89 3.37
N TYR A 106 -1.53 9.66 4.67
CA TYR A 106 -1.87 8.39 5.30
C TYR A 106 -2.53 8.62 6.66
N ALA A 107 -3.30 7.64 7.12
CA ALA A 107 -3.94 7.63 8.42
C ALA A 107 -3.55 6.37 9.19
N PHE A 108 -3.15 6.56 10.44
CA PHE A 108 -2.90 5.51 11.42
C PHE A 108 -4.00 5.46 12.47
N HIS A 109 -4.15 4.31 13.10
CA HIS A 109 -4.81 4.17 14.38
C HIS A 109 -3.76 4.19 15.51
N ASP A 110 -4.18 4.45 16.72
CA ASP A 110 -3.31 4.56 17.90
C ASP A 110 -2.58 3.26 18.29
N ARG A 111 -2.95 2.14 17.69
CA ARG A 111 -2.35 0.80 17.93
C ARG A 111 -1.70 0.17 16.72
N ASP A 112 -1.46 0.90 15.68
CA ASP A 112 -0.85 0.38 14.46
C ASP A 112 0.66 0.13 14.56
#